data_f4d41c5b9d90cce4cb7b6ab451d33f84
#
_entry.id   f4d41c5b9d90cce4cb7b6ab451d33f84
#
_cell.length_a   1.000
_cell.length_b   1.000
_cell.length_c   1.000
_cell.angle_alpha   90.00
_cell.angle_beta   90.00
_cell.angle_gamma   90.00
#
_symmetry.space_group_name_H-M   'P 1'
#
loop_
_entity.id
_entity.type
_entity.pdbx_description
1 polymer ?
#
loop_
_entity_poly.entity_id
_entity_poly.type
_entity_poly.pdbx_seq_one_letter_code
_entity_poly.pdbx_strand_id
1 'polypeptide(L)'
;MNLDFAKEKAARLGVTLRPHLKTHKSIEIARRQMLSPEGPATVSTLAEARYFAENGVKDLIYAVGIAPQKLADVAAIREAGCDLKIILDNVAAAKAVSAFCTRRGVTIPVLIEVDCDGHRSGVRPESELLIEIARALTDGAELAGVLTHAGASYDVENLAVIRRAAANERDGIVTAANRLREAGFEVRIVSIGSTPTMTHAEDETGVTEIRAGVYALGDLFMMNLGVVPMDRIAGTVLCTVIGHQPEKGQVIVDAGWMAMSRDRGTARQHCDFGYGLVCDVDGRPLRGCDIRMTGANQEHGIIEAAAGDRLKPEDLPVGTRLRIMPNHACPTAAPYEKLLLVNEEGRVTAALDHVRGW
;
A
#
# COMPACT_ATOMS: atom_id res chain seq x y z
N MET A 1 10.40 14.00 4.04
CA MET A 1 11.28 12.92 4.56
C MET A 1 10.90 11.56 4.00
N ASN A 2 9.76 10.90 4.36
CA ASN A 2 9.40 9.60 3.74
C ASN A 2 9.17 9.69 2.23
N LEU A 3 8.45 10.73 1.80
CA LEU A 3 8.12 10.93 0.38
C LEU A 3 9.37 11.23 -0.46
N ASP A 4 10.30 12.00 0.08
CA ASP A 4 11.56 12.35 -0.60
C ASP A 4 12.47 11.14 -0.72
N PHE A 5 12.56 10.32 0.34
CA PHE A 5 13.31 9.07 0.33
C PHE A 5 12.91 8.17 -0.87
N ALA A 6 11.61 7.99 -1.11
CA ALA A 6 11.15 7.14 -2.22
C ALA A 6 11.49 7.73 -3.59
N LYS A 7 11.36 9.07 -3.76
CA LYS A 7 11.74 9.76 -5.00
C LYS A 7 13.24 9.64 -5.27
N GLU A 8 14.06 9.89 -4.26
CA GLU A 8 15.52 9.77 -4.35
C GLU A 8 15.95 8.32 -4.62
N LYS A 9 15.27 7.35 -3.99
CA LYS A 9 15.56 5.94 -4.20
C LYS A 9 15.25 5.51 -5.63
N ALA A 10 14.08 5.85 -6.16
CA ALA A 10 13.71 5.56 -7.54
C ALA A 10 14.66 6.22 -8.55
N ALA A 11 15.02 7.49 -8.31
CA ALA A 11 15.99 8.20 -9.15
C ALA A 11 17.37 7.53 -9.17
N ARG A 12 17.86 7.06 -8.01
CA ARG A 12 19.14 6.32 -7.93
C ARG A 12 19.11 4.99 -8.68
N LEU A 13 17.94 4.33 -8.70
CA LEU A 13 17.74 3.08 -9.43
C LEU A 13 17.48 3.31 -10.94
N GLY A 14 17.35 4.56 -11.38
CA GLY A 14 17.09 4.89 -12.78
C GLY A 14 15.69 4.55 -13.26
N VAL A 15 14.71 4.44 -12.34
CA VAL A 15 13.32 4.07 -12.63
C VAL A 15 12.33 5.16 -12.24
N THR A 16 11.16 5.17 -12.87
CA THR A 16 10.08 6.10 -12.52
C THR A 16 9.40 5.66 -11.22
N LEU A 17 9.22 6.57 -10.26
CA LEU A 17 8.35 6.33 -9.11
C LEU A 17 6.88 6.49 -9.53
N ARG A 18 6.11 5.41 -9.45
CA ARG A 18 4.64 5.40 -9.58
C ARG A 18 4.02 5.02 -8.24
N PRO A 19 3.86 5.95 -7.29
CA PRO A 19 3.44 5.62 -5.94
C PRO A 19 2.05 4.97 -5.89
N HIS A 20 1.86 4.06 -4.92
CA HIS A 20 0.55 3.48 -4.65
C HIS A 20 -0.19 4.35 -3.63
N LEU A 21 -1.32 4.92 -4.03
CA LEU A 21 -2.05 5.92 -3.24
C LEU A 21 -3.01 5.29 -2.20
N LYS A 22 -3.19 3.96 -2.21
CA LYS A 22 -4.13 3.22 -1.34
C LYS A 22 -3.88 3.39 0.16
N THR A 23 -2.66 3.76 0.57
CA THR A 23 -2.31 3.87 1.99
C THR A 23 -2.96 5.08 2.64
N HIS A 24 -2.90 6.24 1.98
CA HIS A 24 -3.44 7.49 2.50
C HIS A 24 -4.69 7.98 1.79
N LYS A 25 -4.95 7.59 0.53
CA LYS A 25 -6.13 7.92 -0.29
C LYS A 25 -6.51 9.41 -0.33
N SER A 26 -5.55 10.32 -0.15
CA SER A 26 -5.71 11.78 -0.10
C SER A 26 -4.97 12.43 -1.26
N ILE A 27 -5.64 13.36 -1.97
CA ILE A 27 -5.03 14.07 -3.09
C ILE A 27 -3.91 15.01 -2.64
N GLU A 28 -4.00 15.62 -1.47
CA GLU A 28 -3.00 16.54 -0.94
C GLU A 28 -1.69 15.81 -0.64
N ILE A 29 -1.76 14.58 -0.10
CA ILE A 29 -0.58 13.74 0.11
C ILE A 29 -0.09 13.22 -1.24
N ALA A 30 -0.99 12.78 -2.12
CA ALA A 30 -0.64 12.26 -3.45
C ALA A 30 0.17 13.28 -4.28
N ARG A 31 -0.24 14.55 -4.29
CA ARG A 31 0.50 15.62 -4.99
C ARG A 31 1.93 15.81 -4.49
N ARG A 32 2.18 15.54 -3.21
CA ARG A 32 3.55 15.55 -2.64
C ARG A 32 4.30 14.25 -2.94
N GLN A 33 3.59 13.15 -3.09
CA GLN A 33 4.16 11.82 -3.29
C GLN A 33 4.53 11.57 -4.76
N MET A 34 3.70 12.00 -5.71
CA MET A 34 3.93 11.87 -7.15
C MET A 34 5.09 12.76 -7.64
N LEU A 35 5.61 12.42 -8.83
CA LEU A 35 6.65 13.20 -9.52
C LEU A 35 6.08 14.48 -10.13
N SER A 36 4.81 14.45 -10.55
CA SER A 36 4.06 15.61 -11.02
C SER A 36 2.63 15.60 -10.47
N PRO A 37 1.88 16.71 -10.50
CA PRO A 37 0.47 16.73 -10.08
C PRO A 37 -0.44 15.81 -10.92
N GLU A 38 -0.03 15.47 -12.13
CA GLU A 38 -0.77 14.60 -13.06
C GLU A 38 -0.42 13.11 -12.95
N GLY A 39 0.51 12.74 -12.08
CA GLY A 39 0.96 11.36 -11.89
C GLY A 39 2.44 11.16 -12.25
N PRO A 40 2.85 9.92 -12.53
CA PRO A 40 2.07 8.69 -12.53
C PRO A 40 1.71 8.20 -11.12
N ALA A 41 0.63 7.41 -10.99
CA ALA A 41 0.25 6.78 -9.72
C ALA A 41 -0.48 5.43 -9.89
N THR A 42 -0.67 4.73 -8.75
CA THR A 42 -1.36 3.43 -8.69
C THR A 42 -2.48 3.50 -7.66
N VAL A 43 -3.60 2.85 -7.97
CA VAL A 43 -4.80 2.77 -7.12
C VAL A 43 -5.28 1.33 -6.99
N SER A 44 -6.08 1.04 -5.94
CA SER A 44 -6.64 -0.30 -5.67
C SER A 44 -8.12 -0.43 -5.94
N THR A 45 -8.85 0.68 -6.09
CA THR A 45 -10.29 0.66 -6.35
C THR A 45 -10.65 1.64 -7.46
N LEU A 46 -11.80 1.43 -8.13
CA LEU A 46 -12.28 2.40 -9.12
C LEU A 46 -12.83 3.68 -8.45
N ALA A 47 -13.25 3.60 -7.18
CA ALA A 47 -13.55 4.80 -6.39
C ALA A 47 -12.30 5.68 -6.22
N GLU A 48 -11.15 5.08 -5.89
CA GLU A 48 -9.86 5.80 -5.85
C GLU A 48 -9.51 6.36 -7.24
N ALA A 49 -9.62 5.56 -8.30
CA ALA A 49 -9.30 5.99 -9.65
C ALA A 49 -10.11 7.22 -10.07
N ARG A 50 -11.42 7.20 -9.83
CA ARG A 50 -12.32 8.31 -10.12
C ARG A 50 -11.96 9.55 -9.31
N TYR A 51 -11.79 9.41 -7.99
CA TYR A 51 -11.42 10.52 -7.12
C TYR A 51 -10.13 11.21 -7.54
N PHE A 52 -9.07 10.43 -7.82
CA PHE A 52 -7.80 11.02 -8.24
C PHE A 52 -7.87 11.62 -9.65
N ALA A 53 -8.60 11.01 -10.58
CA ALA A 53 -8.81 11.55 -11.92
C ALA A 53 -9.59 12.88 -11.87
N GLU A 54 -10.67 12.97 -11.10
CA GLU A 54 -11.44 14.20 -10.88
C GLU A 54 -10.61 15.32 -10.24
N ASN A 55 -9.55 14.95 -9.47
CA ASN A 55 -8.59 15.88 -8.88
C ASN A 55 -7.34 16.13 -9.75
N GLY A 56 -7.38 15.77 -11.04
CA GLY A 56 -6.40 16.14 -12.05
C GLY A 56 -5.28 15.14 -12.29
N VAL A 57 -5.31 13.94 -11.66
CA VAL A 57 -4.35 12.88 -11.97
C VAL A 57 -4.72 12.24 -13.31
N LYS A 58 -3.78 12.21 -14.25
CA LYS A 58 -4.02 11.76 -15.62
C LYS A 58 -3.41 10.40 -15.97
N ASP A 59 -2.48 9.90 -15.19
CA ASP A 59 -1.81 8.61 -15.44
C ASP A 59 -1.98 7.69 -14.21
N LEU A 60 -2.88 6.70 -14.33
CA LEU A 60 -3.21 5.75 -13.27
C LEU A 60 -3.09 4.30 -13.74
N ILE A 61 -2.67 3.42 -12.81
CA ILE A 61 -2.84 1.97 -12.92
C ILE A 61 -3.82 1.52 -11.82
N TYR A 62 -4.90 0.86 -12.22
CA TYR A 62 -5.76 0.10 -11.31
C TYR A 62 -5.13 -1.28 -11.09
N ALA A 63 -4.45 -1.46 -9.95
CA ALA A 63 -3.59 -2.61 -9.67
C ALA A 63 -4.33 -3.72 -8.89
N VAL A 64 -5.52 -4.06 -9.32
CA VAL A 64 -6.29 -5.25 -8.92
C VAL A 64 -6.86 -5.88 -10.18
N GLY A 65 -6.82 -7.21 -10.29
CA GLY A 65 -7.33 -7.93 -11.47
C GLY A 65 -8.73 -7.45 -11.88
N ILE A 66 -8.90 -7.06 -13.13
CA ILE A 66 -10.15 -6.45 -13.59
C ILE A 66 -11.28 -7.49 -13.67
N ALA A 67 -12.40 -7.18 -13.06
CA ALA A 67 -13.64 -7.89 -13.30
C ALA A 67 -14.39 -7.27 -14.50
N PRO A 68 -14.93 -8.07 -15.45
CA PRO A 68 -15.60 -7.55 -16.64
C PRO A 68 -16.73 -6.56 -16.36
N GLN A 69 -17.42 -6.70 -15.22
CA GLN A 69 -18.49 -5.81 -14.78
C GLN A 69 -18.02 -4.37 -14.50
N LYS A 70 -16.73 -4.17 -14.27
CA LYS A 70 -16.11 -2.87 -13.97
C LYS A 70 -15.62 -2.13 -15.20
N LEU A 71 -15.66 -2.73 -16.39
CA LEU A 71 -15.10 -2.14 -17.61
C LEU A 71 -15.84 -0.86 -18.05
N ALA A 72 -17.13 -0.73 -17.76
CA ALA A 72 -17.88 0.50 -18.05
C ALA A 72 -17.36 1.69 -17.22
N ASP A 73 -17.02 1.47 -15.94
CA ASP A 73 -16.43 2.51 -15.08
C ASP A 73 -15.02 2.87 -15.53
N VAL A 74 -14.21 1.88 -15.96
CA VAL A 74 -12.88 2.12 -16.54
C VAL A 74 -13.00 3.02 -17.78
N ALA A 75 -13.92 2.69 -18.69
CA ALA A 75 -14.14 3.49 -19.90
C ALA A 75 -14.57 4.93 -19.57
N ALA A 76 -15.50 5.11 -18.62
CA ALA A 76 -15.95 6.43 -18.20
C ALA A 76 -14.83 7.30 -17.62
N ILE A 77 -13.93 6.72 -16.79
CA ILE A 77 -12.76 7.43 -16.25
C ILE A 77 -11.79 7.81 -17.37
N ARG A 78 -11.59 6.95 -18.36
CA ARG A 78 -10.75 7.24 -19.53
C ARG A 78 -11.36 8.33 -20.44
N GLU A 79 -12.66 8.26 -20.70
CA GLU A 79 -13.40 9.27 -21.46
C GLU A 79 -13.33 10.66 -20.79
N ALA A 80 -13.21 10.71 -19.44
CA ALA A 80 -12.99 11.93 -18.68
C ALA A 80 -11.54 12.45 -18.76
N GLY A 81 -10.64 11.81 -19.52
CA GLY A 81 -9.29 12.28 -19.81
C GLY A 81 -8.17 11.71 -18.92
N CYS A 82 -8.45 10.67 -18.14
CA CYS A 82 -7.43 9.95 -17.37
C CYS A 82 -6.96 8.69 -18.14
N ASP A 83 -5.67 8.55 -18.38
CA ASP A 83 -5.07 7.32 -18.93
C ASP A 83 -5.03 6.24 -17.86
N LEU A 84 -6.20 5.66 -17.56
CA LEU A 84 -6.36 4.56 -16.63
C LEU A 84 -6.02 3.23 -17.31
N LYS A 85 -4.98 2.57 -16.83
CA LYS A 85 -4.56 1.23 -17.22
C LYS A 85 -5.12 0.21 -16.23
N ILE A 86 -5.41 -1.00 -16.70
CA ILE A 86 -5.93 -2.11 -15.89
C ILE A 86 -4.97 -3.28 -15.91
N ILE A 87 -5.14 -4.23 -14.96
CA ILE A 87 -4.36 -5.46 -14.92
C ILE A 87 -5.24 -6.70 -15.01
N LEU A 88 -4.69 -7.78 -15.52
CA LEU A 88 -5.29 -9.12 -15.58
C LEU A 88 -4.22 -10.21 -15.68
N ASP A 89 -4.60 -11.46 -15.41
CA ASP A 89 -3.70 -12.62 -15.40
C ASP A 89 -4.26 -13.87 -16.09
N ASN A 90 -5.34 -13.71 -16.88
CA ASN A 90 -5.98 -14.86 -17.52
C ASN A 90 -6.61 -14.52 -18.87
N VAL A 91 -6.72 -15.52 -19.73
CA VAL A 91 -7.26 -15.39 -21.12
C VAL A 91 -8.74 -14.99 -21.11
N ALA A 92 -9.53 -15.44 -20.12
CA ALA A 92 -10.94 -15.10 -20.07
C ALA A 92 -11.16 -13.60 -19.85
N ALA A 93 -10.40 -12.99 -18.94
CA ALA A 93 -10.42 -11.55 -18.70
C ALA A 93 -9.93 -10.78 -19.93
N ALA A 94 -8.83 -11.22 -20.58
CA ALA A 94 -8.32 -10.58 -21.80
C ALA A 94 -9.37 -10.57 -22.92
N LYS A 95 -10.03 -11.69 -23.19
CA LYS A 95 -11.14 -11.77 -24.16
C LYS A 95 -12.32 -10.88 -23.79
N ALA A 96 -12.65 -10.79 -22.49
CA ALA A 96 -13.75 -9.94 -22.03
C ALA A 96 -13.45 -8.45 -22.23
N VAL A 97 -12.19 -8.02 -21.98
CA VAL A 97 -11.73 -6.65 -22.25
C VAL A 97 -11.79 -6.37 -23.76
N SER A 98 -11.25 -7.25 -24.60
CA SER A 98 -11.28 -7.10 -26.07
C SER A 98 -12.70 -6.99 -26.61
N ALA A 99 -13.60 -7.89 -26.19
CA ALA A 99 -15.00 -7.85 -26.59
C ALA A 99 -15.73 -6.57 -26.10
N PHE A 100 -15.35 -6.04 -24.94
CA PHE A 100 -15.88 -4.77 -24.46
C PHE A 100 -15.37 -3.60 -25.30
N CYS A 101 -14.07 -3.55 -25.59
CA CYS A 101 -13.46 -2.52 -26.44
C CYS A 101 -14.09 -2.46 -27.82
N THR A 102 -14.26 -3.62 -28.49
CA THR A 102 -14.92 -3.73 -29.79
C THR A 102 -16.36 -3.17 -29.77
N ARG A 103 -17.16 -3.60 -28.74
CA ARG A 103 -18.56 -3.15 -28.64
C ARG A 103 -18.72 -1.66 -28.39
N ARG A 104 -17.78 -1.06 -27.63
CA ARG A 104 -17.84 0.34 -27.19
C ARG A 104 -17.05 1.28 -28.10
N GLY A 105 -16.18 0.75 -28.96
CA GLY A 105 -15.28 1.56 -29.79
C GLY A 105 -14.24 2.34 -28.94
N VAL A 106 -13.75 1.73 -27.83
CA VAL A 106 -12.80 2.36 -26.91
C VAL A 106 -11.50 1.58 -26.84
N THR A 107 -10.43 2.26 -26.45
CA THR A 107 -9.12 1.64 -26.19
C THR A 107 -8.85 1.58 -24.69
N ILE A 108 -8.43 0.41 -24.20
CA ILE A 108 -8.05 0.20 -22.80
C ILE A 108 -6.65 -0.43 -22.75
N PRO A 109 -5.64 0.26 -22.19
CA PRO A 109 -4.32 -0.31 -21.97
C PRO A 109 -4.34 -1.31 -20.81
N VAL A 110 -3.70 -2.45 -21.04
CA VAL A 110 -3.69 -3.60 -20.14
C VAL A 110 -2.25 -3.97 -19.79
N LEU A 111 -1.98 -4.22 -18.51
CA LEU A 111 -0.77 -4.89 -18.06
C LEU A 111 -1.11 -6.33 -17.65
N ILE A 112 -0.25 -7.28 -18.00
CA ILE A 112 -0.39 -8.65 -17.52
C ILE A 112 0.27 -8.73 -16.13
N GLU A 113 -0.48 -9.20 -15.12
CA GLU A 113 0.05 -9.46 -13.78
C GLU A 113 0.90 -10.72 -13.79
N VAL A 114 2.14 -10.59 -13.31
CA VAL A 114 3.14 -11.67 -13.27
C VAL A 114 3.34 -12.09 -11.80
N ASP A 115 3.33 -13.39 -11.57
CA ASP A 115 3.64 -14.00 -10.26
C ASP A 115 5.11 -14.41 -10.22
N CYS A 116 5.94 -13.66 -9.50
CA CYS A 116 7.36 -13.94 -9.33
C CYS A 116 7.70 -14.66 -8.02
N ASP A 117 6.75 -14.84 -7.08
CA ASP A 117 7.04 -15.41 -5.77
C ASP A 117 6.01 -16.46 -5.26
N GLY A 118 4.93 -16.71 -6.01
CA GLY A 118 3.88 -17.67 -5.64
C GLY A 118 2.97 -17.22 -4.53
N HIS A 119 2.92 -15.91 -4.26
CA HIS A 119 2.22 -15.39 -3.10
C HIS A 119 0.71 -15.22 -3.31
N ARG A 120 0.27 -14.71 -4.49
CA ARG A 120 -1.13 -14.28 -4.64
C ARG A 120 -1.73 -14.60 -6.00
N SER A 121 -1.47 -13.78 -7.00
CA SER A 121 -2.06 -13.79 -8.34
C SER A 121 -1.01 -13.48 -9.38
N GLY A 122 -1.32 -13.75 -10.63
CA GLY A 122 -0.44 -13.51 -11.76
C GLY A 122 -0.03 -14.79 -12.47
N VAL A 123 0.61 -14.61 -13.60
CA VAL A 123 1.14 -15.69 -14.45
C VAL A 123 2.62 -15.85 -14.18
N ARG A 124 3.10 -17.09 -14.08
CA ARG A 124 4.55 -17.35 -13.97
C ARG A 124 5.31 -16.76 -15.17
N PRO A 125 6.50 -16.16 -14.96
CA PRO A 125 7.28 -15.53 -16.02
C PRO A 125 7.55 -16.46 -17.21
N GLU A 126 7.79 -17.74 -16.96
CA GLU A 126 8.14 -18.75 -17.96
C GLU A 126 6.92 -19.45 -18.58
N SER A 127 5.70 -19.18 -18.11
CA SER A 127 4.48 -19.85 -18.57
C SER A 127 4.11 -19.43 -19.99
N GLU A 128 3.68 -20.40 -20.80
CA GLU A 128 3.08 -20.12 -22.12
C GLU A 128 1.77 -19.32 -22.00
N LEU A 129 1.08 -19.40 -20.85
CA LEU A 129 -0.14 -18.64 -20.58
C LEU A 129 0.11 -17.12 -20.69
N LEU A 130 1.32 -16.63 -20.39
CA LEU A 130 1.72 -15.22 -20.58
C LEU A 130 1.51 -14.78 -22.04
N ILE A 131 1.96 -15.58 -22.99
CA ILE A 131 1.85 -15.32 -24.43
C ILE A 131 0.39 -15.49 -24.90
N GLU A 132 -0.32 -16.50 -24.39
CA GLU A 132 -1.73 -16.72 -24.71
C GLU A 132 -2.61 -15.54 -24.29
N ILE A 133 -2.38 -14.96 -23.12
CA ILE A 133 -3.07 -13.77 -22.62
C ILE A 133 -2.79 -12.59 -23.55
N ALA A 134 -1.52 -12.35 -23.89
CA ALA A 134 -1.14 -11.26 -24.79
C ALA A 134 -1.82 -11.38 -26.17
N ARG A 135 -1.86 -12.60 -26.73
CA ARG A 135 -2.58 -12.88 -28.01
C ARG A 135 -4.09 -12.69 -27.93
N ALA A 136 -4.67 -12.82 -26.74
CA ALA A 136 -6.10 -12.63 -26.51
C ALA A 136 -6.51 -11.14 -26.37
N LEU A 137 -5.54 -10.24 -26.22
CA LEU A 137 -5.76 -8.79 -26.24
C LEU A 137 -5.80 -8.31 -27.71
N THR A 138 -6.99 -7.93 -28.17
CA THR A 138 -7.27 -7.50 -29.55
C THR A 138 -8.23 -6.31 -29.55
N ASP A 139 -8.42 -5.68 -30.71
CA ASP A 139 -9.54 -4.75 -30.96
C ASP A 139 -9.71 -3.62 -29.94
N GLY A 140 -8.63 -2.91 -29.61
CA GLY A 140 -8.62 -1.81 -28.64
C GLY A 140 -8.25 -2.22 -27.21
N ALA A 141 -8.15 -3.52 -26.90
CA ALA A 141 -7.45 -3.99 -25.71
C ALA A 141 -5.94 -4.03 -26.01
N GLU A 142 -5.18 -3.08 -25.51
CA GLU A 142 -3.78 -2.90 -25.86
C GLU A 142 -2.84 -3.41 -24.77
N LEU A 143 -1.90 -4.29 -25.11
CA LEU A 143 -0.83 -4.67 -24.19
C LEU A 143 0.06 -3.44 -23.92
N ALA A 144 -0.01 -2.88 -22.72
CA ALA A 144 0.84 -1.78 -22.28
C ALA A 144 2.14 -2.28 -21.61
N GLY A 145 2.11 -3.47 -21.00
CA GLY A 145 3.27 -4.02 -20.34
C GLY A 145 2.95 -5.14 -19.36
N VAL A 146 3.83 -5.29 -18.39
CA VAL A 146 3.75 -6.29 -17.32
C VAL A 146 3.89 -5.63 -15.95
N LEU A 147 3.30 -6.25 -14.94
CA LEU A 147 3.31 -5.75 -13.57
C LEU A 147 3.45 -6.93 -12.60
N THR A 148 4.26 -6.78 -11.56
CA THR A 148 4.37 -7.77 -10.47
C THR A 148 4.37 -7.13 -9.10
N HIS A 149 4.14 -7.92 -8.05
CA HIS A 149 4.22 -7.51 -6.65
C HIS A 149 4.83 -8.63 -5.81
N ALA A 150 5.99 -8.37 -5.23
CA ALA A 150 6.68 -9.32 -4.35
C ALA A 150 6.01 -9.38 -2.96
N GLY A 151 4.87 -10.07 -2.87
CA GLY A 151 4.09 -10.21 -1.65
C GLY A 151 4.83 -11.00 -0.56
N ALA A 152 5.61 -12.01 -0.93
CA ALA A 152 6.43 -12.77 0.00
C ALA A 152 7.51 -11.93 0.73
N SER A 153 7.84 -10.73 0.23
CA SER A 153 8.77 -9.81 0.91
C SER A 153 8.27 -9.29 2.27
N TYR A 154 6.99 -9.49 2.56
CA TYR A 154 6.38 -9.13 3.85
C TYR A 154 6.49 -10.24 4.90
N ASP A 155 6.66 -11.49 4.50
CA ASP A 155 6.72 -12.66 5.40
C ASP A 155 8.16 -13.12 5.68
N VAL A 156 9.13 -12.19 5.72
CA VAL A 156 10.55 -12.49 5.86
C VAL A 156 11.13 -11.96 7.19
N GLU A 157 12.23 -12.58 7.65
CA GLU A 157 12.80 -12.30 8.98
C GLU A 157 14.05 -11.41 8.94
N ASN A 158 14.64 -11.18 7.75
CA ASN A 158 15.88 -10.39 7.66
C ASN A 158 16.07 -9.68 6.31
N LEU A 159 16.92 -8.65 6.31
CA LEU A 159 17.20 -7.79 5.16
C LEU A 159 17.82 -8.54 3.96
N ALA A 160 18.61 -9.59 4.19
CA ALA A 160 19.22 -10.36 3.09
C ALA A 160 18.15 -11.09 2.28
N VAL A 161 17.07 -11.56 2.93
CA VAL A 161 15.95 -12.19 2.26
C VAL A 161 15.14 -11.15 1.47
N ILE A 162 14.94 -9.93 2.03
CA ILE A 162 14.27 -8.84 1.31
C ILE A 162 15.06 -8.45 0.04
N ARG A 163 16.38 -8.32 0.12
CA ARG A 163 17.24 -8.04 -1.06
C ARG A 163 17.11 -9.12 -2.13
N ARG A 164 17.09 -10.39 -1.71
CA ARG A 164 16.87 -11.49 -2.64
C ARG A 164 15.48 -11.45 -3.27
N ALA A 165 14.45 -11.10 -2.48
CA ALA A 165 13.10 -10.93 -3.00
C ALA A 165 13.03 -9.80 -4.02
N ALA A 166 13.74 -8.68 -3.81
CA ALA A 166 13.84 -7.58 -4.78
C ALA A 166 14.52 -8.04 -6.09
N ALA A 167 15.62 -8.79 -6.01
CA ALA A 167 16.28 -9.33 -7.19
C ALA A 167 15.38 -10.32 -7.95
N ASN A 168 14.70 -11.22 -7.24
CA ASN A 168 13.75 -12.17 -7.84
C ASN A 168 12.56 -11.46 -8.50
N GLU A 169 12.04 -10.39 -7.89
CA GLU A 169 10.97 -9.57 -8.44
C GLU A 169 11.40 -8.95 -9.77
N ARG A 170 12.60 -8.32 -9.82
CA ARG A 170 13.19 -7.77 -11.04
C ARG A 170 13.40 -8.83 -12.10
N ASP A 171 14.11 -9.91 -11.76
CA ASP A 171 14.50 -10.95 -12.73
C ASP A 171 13.26 -11.62 -13.35
N GLY A 172 12.24 -11.92 -12.53
CA GLY A 172 11.01 -12.52 -12.99
C GLY A 172 10.24 -11.61 -13.95
N ILE A 173 10.05 -10.33 -13.60
CA ILE A 173 9.31 -9.42 -14.47
C ILE A 173 10.04 -9.09 -15.76
N VAL A 174 11.38 -8.97 -15.72
CA VAL A 174 12.21 -8.75 -16.92
C VAL A 174 12.18 -9.96 -17.83
N THR A 175 12.20 -11.18 -17.28
CA THR A 175 12.02 -12.41 -18.03
C THR A 175 10.68 -12.43 -18.76
N ALA A 176 9.58 -12.10 -18.07
CA ALA A 176 8.25 -12.03 -18.67
C ALA A 176 8.19 -10.98 -19.80
N ALA A 177 8.74 -9.79 -19.58
CA ALA A 177 8.79 -8.72 -20.56
C ALA A 177 9.58 -9.13 -21.82
N ASN A 178 10.73 -9.79 -21.65
CA ASN A 178 11.56 -10.24 -22.78
C ASN A 178 10.88 -11.34 -23.60
N ARG A 179 10.24 -12.32 -22.95
CA ARG A 179 9.46 -13.35 -23.66
C ARG A 179 8.31 -12.76 -24.48
N LEU A 180 7.63 -11.76 -23.97
CA LEU A 180 6.60 -11.03 -24.76
C LEU A 180 7.21 -10.31 -25.97
N ARG A 181 8.36 -9.63 -25.80
CA ARG A 181 9.08 -8.96 -26.89
C ARG A 181 9.56 -9.94 -27.94
N GLU A 182 10.10 -11.08 -27.56
CA GLU A 182 10.51 -12.17 -28.45
C GLU A 182 9.32 -12.76 -29.22
N ALA A 183 8.13 -12.76 -28.63
CA ALA A 183 6.88 -13.15 -29.27
C ALA A 183 6.27 -12.05 -30.19
N GLY A 184 6.95 -10.91 -30.33
CA GLY A 184 6.57 -9.80 -31.23
C GLY A 184 5.66 -8.73 -30.60
N PHE A 185 5.47 -8.74 -29.28
CA PHE A 185 4.67 -7.74 -28.58
C PHE A 185 5.53 -6.53 -28.14
N GLU A 186 4.96 -5.32 -28.23
CA GLU A 186 5.54 -4.15 -27.60
C GLU A 186 5.25 -4.18 -26.09
N VAL A 187 6.31 -4.03 -25.26
CA VAL A 187 6.20 -3.96 -23.80
C VAL A 187 6.87 -2.68 -23.33
N ARG A 188 6.05 -1.64 -23.12
CA ARG A 188 6.50 -0.30 -22.71
C ARG A 188 6.71 -0.20 -21.21
N ILE A 189 5.85 -0.84 -20.41
CA ILE A 189 5.83 -0.77 -18.96
C ILE A 189 6.30 -2.10 -18.39
N VAL A 190 7.37 -2.05 -17.59
CA VAL A 190 7.88 -3.17 -16.78
C VAL A 190 7.86 -2.68 -15.33
N SER A 191 6.82 -3.06 -14.59
CA SER A 191 6.44 -2.42 -13.34
C SER A 191 6.54 -3.37 -12.17
N ILE A 192 7.34 -2.99 -11.16
CA ILE A 192 7.55 -3.76 -9.93
C ILE A 192 7.04 -3.00 -8.70
N GLY A 193 7.01 -3.63 -7.54
CA GLY A 193 7.07 -2.91 -6.29
C GLY A 193 6.28 -3.45 -5.12
N SER A 194 6.99 -3.38 -4.05
CA SER A 194 6.50 -3.33 -2.68
C SER A 194 7.36 -2.32 -1.93
N THR A 195 6.95 -1.87 -0.74
CA THR A 195 7.82 -0.96 0.05
C THR A 195 9.09 -1.66 0.51
N PRO A 196 9.08 -2.94 0.98
CA PRO A 196 10.32 -3.64 1.33
C PRO A 196 11.29 -3.77 0.16
N THR A 197 10.83 -4.25 -1.00
CA THR A 197 11.72 -4.45 -2.16
C THR A 197 12.25 -3.13 -2.69
N MET A 198 11.42 -2.08 -2.83
CA MET A 198 11.87 -0.75 -3.20
C MET A 198 12.98 -0.23 -2.27
N THR A 199 12.82 -0.39 -0.96
CA THR A 199 13.79 0.13 0.02
C THR A 199 15.15 -0.53 -0.12
N HIS A 200 15.19 -1.83 -0.39
CA HIS A 200 16.41 -2.64 -0.38
C HIS A 200 16.89 -3.08 -1.77
N ALA A 201 16.22 -2.68 -2.85
CA ALA A 201 16.70 -2.89 -4.22
C ALA A 201 18.05 -2.21 -4.45
N GLU A 202 18.94 -2.87 -5.19
CA GLU A 202 20.27 -2.36 -5.53
C GLU A 202 20.44 -2.14 -7.03
N ASP A 203 19.69 -2.90 -7.85
CA ASP A 203 19.70 -2.84 -9.30
C ASP A 203 18.31 -3.16 -9.86
N GLU A 204 17.83 -2.34 -10.76
CA GLU A 204 16.55 -2.49 -11.44
C GLU A 204 16.68 -2.40 -12.97
N THR A 205 17.79 -2.93 -13.49
CA THR A 205 18.04 -3.00 -14.94
C THR A 205 16.90 -3.74 -15.65
N GLY A 206 16.33 -3.10 -16.67
CA GLY A 206 15.20 -3.65 -17.45
C GLY A 206 13.80 -3.31 -16.90
N VAL A 207 13.72 -2.74 -15.70
CA VAL A 207 12.48 -2.21 -15.10
C VAL A 207 12.28 -0.75 -15.54
N THR A 208 11.03 -0.33 -15.74
CA THR A 208 10.71 1.05 -16.12
C THR A 208 10.16 1.88 -14.97
N GLU A 209 9.46 1.25 -14.01
CA GLU A 209 8.84 1.95 -12.90
C GLU A 209 8.71 1.07 -11.65
N ILE A 210 8.68 1.74 -10.49
CA ILE A 210 8.54 1.10 -9.19
C ILE A 210 7.33 1.63 -8.44
N ARG A 211 6.52 0.70 -7.85
CA ARG A 211 5.30 1.01 -7.10
C ARG A 211 5.49 0.64 -5.64
N ALA A 212 5.33 1.59 -4.76
CA ALA A 212 5.29 1.38 -3.32
C ALA A 212 4.29 2.36 -2.70
N GLY A 213 3.74 2.06 -1.54
CA GLY A 213 2.70 2.89 -0.93
C GLY A 213 2.88 3.11 0.57
N VAL A 214 3.06 2.05 1.36
CA VAL A 214 3.04 2.12 2.82
C VAL A 214 4.16 3.00 3.40
N TYR A 215 5.27 3.18 2.68
CA TYR A 215 6.36 4.07 3.09
C TYR A 215 5.88 5.50 3.39
N ALA A 216 4.77 5.94 2.77
CA ALA A 216 4.27 7.30 2.94
C ALA A 216 3.89 7.60 4.40
N LEU A 217 3.22 6.67 5.05
CA LEU A 217 2.84 6.77 6.46
C LEU A 217 3.77 5.98 7.38
N GLY A 218 4.33 4.87 6.90
CA GLY A 218 5.05 3.91 7.74
C GLY A 218 4.10 3.19 8.72
N ASP A 219 4.55 2.09 9.28
CA ASP A 219 3.85 1.33 10.32
C ASP A 219 4.80 0.39 11.05
N LEU A 220 4.32 -0.24 12.13
CA LEU A 220 5.11 -1.15 12.94
C LEU A 220 5.52 -2.43 12.18
N PHE A 221 4.71 -2.84 11.20
CA PHE A 221 5.05 -3.99 10.36
C PHE A 221 6.31 -3.71 9.54
N MET A 222 6.37 -2.54 8.90
CA MET A 222 7.54 -2.10 8.13
C MET A 222 8.76 -1.81 9.03
N MET A 223 8.50 -1.34 10.24
CA MET A 223 9.57 -1.12 11.23
C MET A 223 10.22 -2.44 11.65
N ASN A 224 9.44 -3.47 11.95
CA ASN A 224 9.94 -4.79 12.29
C ASN A 224 10.77 -5.43 11.15
N LEU A 225 10.43 -5.15 9.89
CA LEU A 225 11.21 -5.57 8.73
C LEU A 225 12.50 -4.76 8.52
N GLY A 226 12.76 -3.73 9.32
CA GLY A 226 13.90 -2.83 9.13
C GLY A 226 13.79 -1.94 7.88
N VAL A 227 12.57 -1.74 7.38
CA VAL A 227 12.27 -0.98 6.15
C VAL A 227 12.01 0.49 6.46
N VAL A 228 11.29 0.77 7.53
CA VAL A 228 10.98 2.13 7.99
C VAL A 228 11.43 2.25 9.44
N PRO A 229 12.30 3.20 9.81
CA PRO A 229 12.64 3.43 11.21
C PRO A 229 11.45 4.01 11.97
N MET A 230 11.40 3.79 13.28
CA MET A 230 10.25 4.14 14.14
C MET A 230 9.92 5.64 14.08
N ASP A 231 10.90 6.50 14.06
CA ASP A 231 10.75 7.97 13.99
C ASP A 231 10.16 8.47 12.67
N ARG A 232 10.01 7.58 11.70
CA ARG A 232 9.37 7.84 10.40
C ARG A 232 7.96 7.26 10.28
N ILE A 233 7.41 6.65 11.33
CA ILE A 233 5.99 6.29 11.38
C ILE A 233 5.18 7.57 11.54
N ALA A 234 4.58 8.05 10.45
CA ALA A 234 3.87 9.33 10.41
C ALA A 234 2.38 9.21 10.75
N GLY A 235 1.78 8.02 10.54
CA GLY A 235 0.37 7.77 10.81
C GLY A 235 0.16 7.21 12.22
N THR A 236 -0.64 7.88 13.05
CA THR A 236 -1.02 7.42 14.40
C THR A 236 -2.50 7.65 14.64
N VAL A 237 -3.10 6.85 15.54
CA VAL A 237 -4.47 7.05 16.02
C VAL A 237 -4.44 7.76 17.36
N LEU A 238 -5.13 8.91 17.47
CA LEU A 238 -5.33 9.61 18.74
C LEU A 238 -6.50 8.98 19.49
N CYS A 239 -6.28 8.66 20.76
CA CYS A 239 -7.31 8.12 21.65
C CYS A 239 -7.23 8.72 23.04
N THR A 240 -8.21 8.37 23.88
CA THR A 240 -8.31 8.87 25.26
C THR A 240 -8.54 7.72 26.21
N VAL A 241 -7.90 7.77 27.39
CA VAL A 241 -8.16 6.84 28.48
C VAL A 241 -9.57 7.06 29.04
N ILE A 242 -10.38 6.02 29.05
CA ILE A 242 -11.78 6.07 29.51
C ILE A 242 -12.03 5.23 30.78
N GLY A 243 -11.09 4.41 31.19
CA GLY A 243 -11.23 3.58 32.39
C GLY A 243 -10.05 2.68 32.67
N HIS A 244 -10.18 1.91 33.74
CA HIS A 244 -9.15 0.99 34.22
C HIS A 244 -9.76 -0.32 34.72
N GLN A 245 -8.96 -1.40 34.68
CA GLN A 245 -9.18 -2.64 35.37
C GLN A 245 -7.96 -2.96 36.25
N PRO A 246 -7.87 -2.37 37.45
CA PRO A 246 -6.64 -2.41 38.26
C PRO A 246 -6.20 -3.82 38.64
N GLU A 247 -7.18 -4.73 38.89
CA GLU A 247 -6.87 -6.13 39.24
C GLU A 247 -6.19 -6.87 38.07
N LYS A 248 -6.36 -6.40 36.83
CA LYS A 248 -5.72 -6.97 35.63
C LYS A 248 -4.51 -6.16 35.19
N GLY A 249 -4.29 -4.97 35.73
CA GLY A 249 -3.26 -4.04 35.29
C GLY A 249 -3.56 -3.46 33.91
N GLN A 250 -4.85 -3.29 33.59
CA GLN A 250 -5.31 -2.84 32.27
C GLN A 250 -5.82 -1.40 32.28
N VAL A 251 -5.50 -0.67 31.24
CA VAL A 251 -6.06 0.65 30.93
C VAL A 251 -6.95 0.53 29.70
N ILE A 252 -8.12 1.14 29.75
CA ILE A 252 -9.12 1.11 28.67
C ILE A 252 -9.14 2.43 27.94
N VAL A 253 -9.10 2.39 26.61
CA VAL A 253 -9.17 3.56 25.72
C VAL A 253 -10.36 3.46 24.77
N ASP A 254 -10.80 4.62 24.25
CA ASP A 254 -11.90 4.77 23.27
C ASP A 254 -11.51 4.43 21.80
N ALA A 255 -10.45 3.67 21.61
CA ALA A 255 -9.97 3.23 20.32
C ALA A 255 -9.93 1.70 20.25
N GLY A 256 -11.00 1.07 19.79
CA GLY A 256 -11.08 -0.35 19.53
C GLY A 256 -10.54 -0.73 18.15
N TRP A 257 -10.89 -1.96 17.68
CA TRP A 257 -10.44 -2.40 16.37
C TRP A 257 -11.12 -1.66 15.20
N MET A 258 -12.22 -0.91 15.43
CA MET A 258 -12.77 0.00 14.42
C MET A 258 -11.84 1.18 14.15
N ALA A 259 -11.13 1.66 15.17
CA ALA A 259 -10.12 2.72 15.01
C ALA A 259 -8.78 2.19 14.50
N MET A 260 -8.36 0.98 14.94
CA MET A 260 -7.02 0.43 14.70
C MET A 260 -6.95 -0.60 13.58
N SER A 261 -8.08 -1.12 13.09
CA SER A 261 -8.22 -2.32 12.29
C SER A 261 -8.01 -3.63 13.07
N ARG A 262 -8.41 -4.76 12.47
CA ARG A 262 -8.17 -6.10 13.03
C ARG A 262 -6.86 -6.74 12.57
N ASP A 263 -6.06 -6.02 11.80
CA ASP A 263 -4.80 -6.54 11.27
C ASP A 263 -3.76 -6.68 12.39
N ARG A 264 -3.41 -7.93 12.68
CA ARG A 264 -2.39 -8.34 13.65
C ARG A 264 -1.10 -8.78 12.94
N GLY A 265 -0.72 -8.07 11.86
CA GLY A 265 0.42 -8.43 11.00
C GLY A 265 1.72 -8.66 11.78
N THR A 266 1.97 -7.91 12.86
CA THR A 266 3.17 -8.08 13.69
C THR A 266 3.18 -9.34 14.56
N ALA A 267 2.05 -10.04 14.72
CA ALA A 267 1.96 -11.23 15.58
C ALA A 267 2.86 -12.41 15.16
N ARG A 268 3.30 -12.44 13.89
CA ARG A 268 4.22 -13.46 13.35
C ARG A 268 5.66 -12.94 13.19
N GLN A 269 5.91 -11.70 13.53
CA GLN A 269 7.23 -11.08 13.46
C GLN A 269 7.98 -11.20 14.79
N HIS A 270 9.24 -10.83 14.81
CA HIS A 270 10.09 -10.90 16.01
C HIS A 270 9.57 -10.05 17.18
N CYS A 271 8.75 -9.03 16.92
CA CYS A 271 8.09 -8.23 17.95
C CYS A 271 6.60 -8.11 17.63
N ASP A 272 5.75 -8.73 18.48
CA ASP A 272 4.29 -8.57 18.41
C ASP A 272 3.87 -7.32 19.17
N PHE A 273 3.32 -6.34 18.49
CA PHE A 273 2.80 -5.11 19.08
C PHE A 273 1.29 -5.17 19.41
N GLY A 274 0.67 -6.34 19.37
CA GLY A 274 -0.75 -6.47 19.60
C GLY A 274 -1.55 -5.75 18.53
N TYR A 275 -2.34 -4.75 18.91
CA TYR A 275 -3.08 -3.87 17.99
C TYR A 275 -2.34 -2.55 17.73
N GLY A 276 -1.22 -2.29 18.40
CA GLY A 276 -0.38 -1.14 18.18
C GLY A 276 0.47 -0.76 19.39
N LEU A 277 1.47 0.08 19.15
CA LEU A 277 2.39 0.62 20.16
C LEU A 277 1.84 1.92 20.71
N VAL A 278 1.75 2.01 22.05
CA VAL A 278 1.21 3.19 22.73
C VAL A 278 2.29 4.25 22.95
N CYS A 279 1.95 5.48 22.56
CA CYS A 279 2.82 6.64 22.67
C CYS A 279 2.12 7.78 23.43
N ASP A 280 2.91 8.73 23.91
CA ASP A 280 2.42 10.01 24.37
C ASP A 280 1.86 10.86 23.21
N VAL A 281 1.34 12.05 23.51
CA VAL A 281 0.78 12.96 22.50
C VAL A 281 1.81 13.51 21.52
N ASP A 282 3.11 13.42 21.84
CA ASP A 282 4.21 13.80 20.96
C ASP A 282 4.65 12.64 20.03
N GLY A 283 4.05 11.45 20.22
CA GLY A 283 4.38 10.26 19.44
C GLY A 283 5.58 9.48 19.95
N ARG A 284 6.04 9.74 21.20
CA ARG A 284 7.14 9.00 21.82
C ARG A 284 6.59 7.75 22.48
N PRO A 285 7.15 6.55 22.21
CA PRO A 285 6.72 5.32 22.86
C PRO A 285 6.81 5.39 24.39
N LEU A 286 5.76 4.96 25.05
CA LEU A 286 5.76 4.91 26.52
C LEU A 286 6.63 3.76 27.03
N ARG A 287 7.36 4.01 28.14
CA ARG A 287 8.27 3.05 28.79
C ARG A 287 9.17 2.29 27.80
N GLY A 288 9.74 2.99 26.81
CA GLY A 288 10.69 2.37 25.88
C GLY A 288 10.09 1.27 24.99
N CYS A 289 8.82 1.43 24.55
CA CYS A 289 8.06 0.46 23.74
C CYS A 289 7.43 -0.71 24.53
N ASP A 290 7.37 -0.61 25.84
CA ASP A 290 6.77 -1.65 26.68
C ASP A 290 5.23 -1.58 26.71
N ILE A 291 4.63 -0.40 26.52
CA ILE A 291 3.17 -0.23 26.60
C ILE A 291 2.55 -0.48 25.23
N ARG A 292 1.65 -1.47 25.17
CA ARG A 292 1.00 -1.92 23.92
C ARG A 292 -0.50 -2.02 24.08
N MET A 293 -1.22 -1.88 22.99
CA MET A 293 -2.62 -2.23 22.90
C MET A 293 -2.73 -3.74 22.62
N THR A 294 -2.82 -4.54 23.69
CA THR A 294 -2.78 -6.01 23.62
C THR A 294 -4.09 -6.63 23.22
N GLY A 295 -5.20 -5.93 23.49
CA GLY A 295 -6.55 -6.38 23.18
C GLY A 295 -7.43 -5.27 22.62
N ALA A 296 -8.47 -5.65 21.88
CA ALA A 296 -9.47 -4.74 21.36
C ALA A 296 -10.84 -5.40 21.24
N ASN A 297 -11.87 -4.65 21.61
CA ASN A 297 -13.24 -4.85 21.18
C ASN A 297 -13.56 -3.86 20.06
N GLN A 298 -14.81 -3.76 19.65
CA GLN A 298 -15.20 -2.89 18.56
C GLN A 298 -14.75 -1.43 18.78
N GLU A 299 -15.11 -0.85 19.94
CA GLU A 299 -14.83 0.55 20.27
C GLU A 299 -13.87 0.72 21.46
N HIS A 300 -13.47 -0.36 22.12
CA HIS A 300 -12.61 -0.32 23.30
C HIS A 300 -11.25 -0.95 23.01
N GLY A 301 -10.19 -0.23 23.28
CA GLY A 301 -8.83 -0.75 23.30
C GLY A 301 -8.39 -1.11 24.73
N ILE A 302 -7.62 -2.17 24.84
CA ILE A 302 -7.04 -2.65 26.10
C ILE A 302 -5.54 -2.46 26.03
N ILE A 303 -5.01 -1.65 26.92
CA ILE A 303 -3.58 -1.31 27.01
C ILE A 303 -2.97 -2.02 28.23
N GLU A 304 -1.82 -2.64 28.03
CA GLU A 304 -1.04 -3.35 29.03
C GLU A 304 0.46 -3.10 28.86
N ALA A 305 1.23 -3.35 29.90
CA ALA A 305 2.68 -3.43 29.81
C ALA A 305 3.11 -4.83 29.30
N ALA A 306 3.97 -4.87 28.29
CA ALA A 306 4.41 -6.13 27.67
C ALA A 306 5.33 -6.95 28.57
N ALA A 307 6.11 -6.31 29.44
CA ALA A 307 6.99 -6.97 30.40
C ALA A 307 6.28 -7.63 31.59
N GLY A 308 4.93 -7.60 31.62
CA GLY A 308 4.13 -8.18 32.69
C GLY A 308 3.96 -7.30 33.93
N ASP A 309 4.46 -6.09 33.90
CA ASP A 309 4.19 -5.07 34.92
C ASP A 309 2.71 -4.65 34.84
N ARG A 310 2.13 -4.37 36.02
CA ARG A 310 0.75 -3.87 36.06
C ARG A 310 0.72 -2.37 35.91
N LEU A 311 -0.07 -1.88 34.97
CA LEU A 311 -0.40 -0.47 34.89
C LEU A 311 -1.37 -0.10 36.01
N LYS A 312 -1.11 1.02 36.66
CA LYS A 312 -1.96 1.57 37.71
C LYS A 312 -2.77 2.75 37.17
N PRO A 313 -3.94 3.05 37.75
CA PRO A 313 -4.76 4.20 37.31
C PRO A 313 -4.00 5.53 37.32
N GLU A 314 -3.07 5.72 38.24
CA GLU A 314 -2.24 6.91 38.35
C GLU A 314 -1.18 7.03 37.24
N ASP A 315 -0.79 5.93 36.58
CA ASP A 315 0.17 5.94 35.47
C ASP A 315 -0.44 6.62 34.23
N LEU A 316 -1.72 6.35 33.98
CA LEU A 316 -2.49 6.89 32.84
C LEU A 316 -3.92 7.24 33.30
N PRO A 317 -4.15 8.38 33.97
CA PRO A 317 -5.47 8.76 34.48
C PRO A 317 -6.53 8.88 33.39
N VAL A 318 -7.80 8.70 33.74
CA VAL A 318 -8.94 8.93 32.82
C VAL A 318 -8.87 10.36 32.25
N GLY A 319 -9.05 10.49 30.94
CA GLY A 319 -8.90 11.74 30.19
C GLY A 319 -7.48 11.95 29.62
N THR A 320 -6.51 11.09 29.94
CA THR A 320 -5.18 11.15 29.30
C THR A 320 -5.31 10.84 27.82
N ARG A 321 -4.78 11.73 26.98
CA ARG A 321 -4.72 11.52 25.52
C ARG A 321 -3.43 10.77 25.16
N LEU A 322 -3.56 9.79 24.28
CA LEU A 322 -2.48 8.93 23.81
C LEU A 322 -2.52 8.84 22.28
N ARG A 323 -1.41 8.51 21.67
CA ARG A 323 -1.32 8.10 20.29
C ARG A 323 -0.99 6.61 20.21
N ILE A 324 -1.56 5.90 19.24
CA ILE A 324 -1.23 4.50 18.99
C ILE A 324 -0.64 4.42 17.58
N MET A 325 0.61 3.95 17.47
CA MET A 325 1.22 3.59 16.19
C MET A 325 0.59 2.28 15.71
N PRO A 326 0.07 2.22 14.47
CA PRO A 326 -0.63 1.05 13.96
C PRO A 326 0.33 -0.05 13.51
N ASN A 327 -0.15 -1.29 13.56
CA ASN A 327 0.54 -2.40 12.91
C ASN A 327 0.62 -2.24 11.40
N HIS A 328 -0.49 -1.84 10.78
CA HIS A 328 -0.59 -1.69 9.32
C HIS A 328 -1.37 -0.41 8.98
N ALA A 329 -0.67 0.55 8.42
CA ALA A 329 -1.22 1.89 8.15
C ALA A 329 -2.40 1.88 7.18
N CYS A 330 -2.39 1.02 6.15
CA CYS A 330 -3.44 1.01 5.12
C CYS A 330 -4.84 0.71 5.68
N PRO A 331 -5.09 -0.43 6.37
CA PRO A 331 -6.41 -0.73 6.91
C PRO A 331 -6.77 0.19 8.10
N THR A 332 -5.78 0.71 8.82
CA THR A 332 -6.02 1.67 9.90
C THR A 332 -6.51 3.01 9.37
N ALA A 333 -5.92 3.53 8.30
CA ALA A 333 -6.36 4.79 7.69
C ALA A 333 -7.71 4.67 6.97
N ALA A 334 -8.03 3.51 6.39
CA ALA A 334 -9.16 3.31 5.47
C ALA A 334 -10.55 3.73 6.00
N PRO A 335 -10.94 3.56 7.28
CA PRO A 335 -12.27 3.91 7.78
C PRO A 335 -12.46 5.40 8.07
N TYR A 336 -11.38 6.15 8.24
CA TYR A 336 -11.44 7.56 8.61
C TYR A 336 -11.94 8.43 7.47
N GLU A 337 -12.65 9.51 7.80
CA GLU A 337 -13.14 10.48 6.82
C GLU A 337 -12.07 11.50 6.44
N LYS A 338 -11.22 11.84 7.41
CA LYS A 338 -10.15 12.82 7.23
C LYS A 338 -8.88 12.36 7.93
N LEU A 339 -7.75 12.74 7.36
CA LEU A 339 -6.45 12.64 8.01
C LEU A 339 -6.07 14.02 8.56
N LEU A 340 -5.73 14.10 9.83
CA LEU A 340 -5.33 15.36 10.45
C LEU A 340 -3.81 15.54 10.33
N LEU A 341 -3.39 16.61 9.68
CA LEU A 341 -1.98 16.99 9.62
C LEU A 341 -1.61 17.75 10.89
N VAL A 342 -0.61 17.25 11.60
CA VAL A 342 -0.14 17.83 12.87
C VAL A 342 1.29 18.33 12.67
N ASN A 343 1.60 19.54 13.15
CA ASN A 343 2.95 20.11 13.14
C ASN A 343 3.79 19.64 14.33
N GLU A 344 5.04 20.10 14.41
CA GLU A 344 6.00 19.73 15.47
C GLU A 344 5.53 20.16 16.87
N GLU A 345 4.71 21.22 16.97
CA GLU A 345 4.11 21.67 18.23
C GLU A 345 2.83 20.91 18.63
N GLY A 346 2.48 19.84 17.91
CA GLY A 346 1.29 19.03 18.19
C GLY A 346 -0.04 19.68 17.78
N ARG A 347 -0.03 20.78 16.99
CA ARG A 347 -1.24 21.47 16.53
C ARG A 347 -1.71 20.92 15.20
N VAL A 348 -3.02 20.74 15.06
CA VAL A 348 -3.64 20.42 13.77
C VAL A 348 -3.55 21.63 12.85
N THR A 349 -2.86 21.46 11.72
CA THR A 349 -2.66 22.51 10.69
C THR A 349 -3.57 22.33 9.48
N ALA A 350 -4.04 21.11 9.22
CA ALA A 350 -5.01 20.83 8.16
C ALA A 350 -5.79 19.53 8.45
N ALA A 351 -6.99 19.45 7.88
CA ALA A 351 -7.76 18.22 7.78
C ALA A 351 -7.80 17.83 6.29
N LEU A 352 -7.15 16.74 5.94
CA LEU A 352 -6.97 16.29 4.56
C LEU A 352 -8.12 15.35 4.19
N ASP A 353 -8.76 15.60 3.06
CA ASP A 353 -9.80 14.73 2.55
C ASP A 353 -9.24 13.37 2.14
N HIS A 354 -10.07 12.34 2.30
CA HIS A 354 -9.71 10.95 2.15
C HIS A 354 -10.84 10.19 1.45
N VAL A 355 -10.54 9.60 0.28
CA VAL A 355 -11.56 8.82 -0.43
C VAL A 355 -11.83 7.50 0.27
N ARG A 356 -13.11 7.20 0.46
CA ARG A 356 -13.60 5.93 1.02
C ARG A 356 -14.42 5.18 -0.02
N GLY A 357 -14.69 3.93 0.27
CA GLY A 357 -15.48 3.08 -0.60
C GLY A 357 -14.64 2.23 -1.54
N TRP A 358 -15.37 1.48 -2.35
CA TRP A 358 -14.79 0.39 -3.12
C TRP A 358 -15.37 0.29 -4.53
#